data_bb7e2ee6522ba8c95d589a21d8bbcc9a
#
_entry.id   bb7e2ee6522ba8c95d589a21d8bbcc9a
#
_cell.length_a   1.000
_cell.length_b   1.000
_cell.length_c   1.000
_cell.angle_alpha   90.00
_cell.angle_beta   90.00
_cell.angle_gamma   90.00
#
_symmetry.space_group_name_H-M   'P 1'
#
loop_
_entity.id
_entity.type
_entity.pdbx_description
1 polymer ?
#
loop_
_entity_poly.entity_id
_entity_poly.type
_entity_poly.pdbx_seq_one_letter_code
_entity_poly.pdbx_strand_id
1 'polypeptide(L)'
;MVPLADLRPWEQNYRHHPAEQLDRIRESLRRNGQRKAIVVQASTMRIIAGHGVAEAMRLEGYTEARCDVWDCTDEQAAAYLVD
;
A
#
# COMPACT_ATOMS: atom_id res chain seq x y z
N MET A 1 3.94 -8.71 -9.54
CA MET A 1 2.86 -7.71 -9.54
C MET A 1 1.60 -8.31 -8.93
N VAL A 2 0.94 -7.55 -8.09
CA VAL A 2 -0.28 -7.99 -7.41
C VAL A 2 -1.42 -7.04 -7.80
N PRO A 3 -2.60 -7.58 -8.17
CA PRO A 3 -3.74 -6.71 -8.47
C PRO A 3 -4.10 -5.85 -7.26
N LEU A 4 -4.28 -4.55 -7.49
CA LEU A 4 -4.65 -3.63 -6.41
C LEU A 4 -5.98 -4.03 -5.77
N ALA A 5 -6.87 -4.64 -6.55
CA ALA A 5 -8.16 -5.09 -6.03
C ALA A 5 -8.03 -6.21 -4.99
N ASP A 6 -6.90 -6.92 -4.97
CA ASP A 6 -6.65 -8.00 -4.00
C ASP A 6 -6.08 -7.50 -2.68
N LEU A 7 -5.63 -6.26 -2.64
CA LEU A 7 -5.03 -5.69 -1.44
C LEU A 7 -6.11 -5.21 -0.48
N ARG A 8 -5.89 -5.47 0.81
CA ARG A 8 -6.84 -5.10 1.87
C ARG A 8 -6.17 -4.13 2.83
N PRO A 9 -6.87 -3.08 3.28
CA PRO A 9 -6.32 -2.21 4.30
C PRO A 9 -6.20 -2.94 5.63
N TRP A 10 -5.23 -2.55 6.44
CA TRP A 10 -5.12 -3.03 7.82
C TRP A 10 -6.05 -2.18 8.66
N GLU A 11 -7.25 -2.65 8.92
CA GLU A 11 -8.35 -1.86 9.48
C GLU A 11 -8.02 -1.17 10.80
N GLN A 12 -7.29 -1.85 11.67
CA GLN A 12 -6.97 -1.30 12.99
C GLN A 12 -6.05 -0.10 12.95
N ASN A 13 -5.24 0.00 11.90
CA ASN A 13 -4.23 1.04 11.79
C ASN A 13 -4.35 1.86 10.51
N TYR A 14 -5.39 1.61 9.73
CA TYR A 14 -5.60 2.38 8.52
C TYR A 14 -5.94 3.82 8.88
N ARG A 15 -5.22 4.76 8.29
CA ARG A 15 -5.47 6.18 8.46
C ARG A 15 -5.84 6.80 7.12
N HIS A 16 -6.80 7.69 7.19
CA HIS A 16 -7.17 8.45 6.01
C HIS A 16 -6.05 9.43 5.69
N HIS A 17 -5.54 9.38 4.47
CA HIS A 17 -4.48 10.27 4.04
C HIS A 17 -5.05 11.62 3.58
N PRO A 18 -4.45 12.76 4.00
CA PRO A 18 -4.87 14.06 3.50
C PRO A 18 -4.69 14.15 1.99
N ALA A 19 -5.57 14.93 1.36
CA ALA A 19 -5.52 15.12 -0.09
C ALA A 19 -4.15 15.63 -0.57
N GLU A 20 -3.53 16.54 0.18
CA GLU A 20 -2.21 17.06 -0.16
C GLU A 20 -1.14 15.97 -0.20
N GLN A 21 -1.18 15.05 0.75
CA GLN A 21 -0.24 13.93 0.77
C GLN A 21 -0.46 13.01 -0.41
N LEU A 22 -1.71 12.69 -0.71
CA LEU A 22 -2.04 11.86 -1.86
C LEU A 22 -1.63 12.53 -3.17
N ASP A 23 -1.83 13.83 -3.29
CA ASP A 23 -1.44 14.57 -4.48
C ASP A 23 0.06 14.50 -4.73
N ARG A 24 0.87 14.59 -3.69
CA ARG A 24 2.33 14.44 -3.83
C ARG A 24 2.72 13.05 -4.28
N ILE A 25 2.09 12.04 -3.72
CA ILE A 25 2.35 10.65 -4.10
C ILE A 25 1.92 10.42 -5.55
N ARG A 26 0.75 10.94 -5.92
CA ARG A 26 0.24 10.81 -7.29
C ARG A 26 1.19 11.48 -8.29
N GLU A 27 1.68 12.67 -7.96
CA GLU A 27 2.64 13.36 -8.82
C GLU A 27 3.93 12.56 -8.98
N SER A 28 4.43 12.00 -7.89
CA SER A 28 5.61 11.14 -7.93
C SER A 28 5.39 9.92 -8.82
N LEU A 29 4.20 9.31 -8.73
CA LEU A 29 3.86 8.18 -9.59
C LEU A 29 3.83 8.55 -11.06
N ARG A 30 3.31 9.73 -11.40
CA ARG A 30 3.29 10.19 -12.79
C ARG A 30 4.69 10.41 -13.35
N ARG A 31 5.60 10.92 -12.52
CA ARG A 31 6.98 11.21 -12.95
C ARG A 31 7.86 9.98 -13.00
N ASN A 32 7.75 9.13 -11.99
CA ASN A 32 8.74 8.09 -11.74
C ASN A 32 8.17 6.68 -11.74
N GLY A 33 6.86 6.52 -11.78
CA GLY A 33 6.22 5.24 -11.55
C GLY A 33 6.35 4.82 -10.08
N GLN A 34 6.05 3.57 -9.81
CA GLN A 34 6.14 3.04 -8.45
C GLN A 34 7.61 2.82 -8.07
N ARG A 35 8.07 3.51 -7.04
CA ARG A 35 9.45 3.40 -6.58
C ARG A 35 9.63 2.45 -5.41
N LYS A 36 8.64 2.39 -4.52
CA LYS A 36 8.68 1.52 -3.34
C LYS A 36 7.61 0.46 -3.46
N ALA A 37 7.98 -0.77 -3.10
CA ALA A 37 7.00 -1.85 -3.03
C ALA A 37 6.04 -1.62 -1.87
N ILE A 38 4.79 -2.04 -2.07
CA ILE A 38 3.81 -2.09 -0.99
C ILE A 38 4.06 -3.37 -0.22
N VAL A 39 4.22 -3.28 1.10
CA VAL A 39 4.45 -4.46 1.95
C VAL A 39 3.10 -5.02 2.38
N VAL A 40 2.89 -6.30 2.10
CA VAL A 40 1.62 -6.97 2.40
C VAL A 40 1.88 -8.27 3.15
N GLN A 41 0.92 -8.66 3.98
CA GLN A 41 0.96 -9.94 4.67
C GLN A 41 0.50 -11.06 3.74
N ALA A 42 1.30 -12.10 3.59
CA ALA A 42 1.03 -13.16 2.63
C ALA A 42 -0.31 -13.87 2.88
N SER A 43 -0.64 -14.14 4.14
CA SER A 43 -1.82 -14.95 4.47
C SER A 43 -3.14 -14.23 4.26
N THR A 44 -3.15 -12.91 4.34
CA THR A 44 -4.39 -12.11 4.30
C THR A 44 -4.43 -11.07 3.19
N MET A 45 -3.28 -10.79 2.58
CA MET A 45 -3.10 -9.71 1.61
C MET A 45 -3.41 -8.32 2.21
N ARG A 46 -3.31 -8.18 3.53
CA ARG A 46 -3.48 -6.89 4.17
C ARG A 46 -2.21 -6.06 4.02
N ILE A 47 -2.39 -4.78 3.76
CA ILE A 47 -1.27 -3.84 3.59
C ILE A 47 -0.65 -3.54 4.95
N ILE A 48 0.66 -3.77 5.05
CA ILE A 48 1.43 -3.45 6.26
C ILE A 48 2.08 -2.07 6.12
N ALA A 49 2.59 -1.78 4.95
CA ALA A 49 3.19 -0.48 4.66
C ALA A 49 2.84 -0.07 3.24
N GLY A 50 2.61 1.22 3.02
CA GLY A 50 2.30 1.74 1.70
C GLY A 50 0.83 1.96 1.43
N HIS A 51 0.01 2.17 2.46
CA HIS A 51 -1.42 2.46 2.28
C HIS A 51 -1.64 3.66 1.37
N GLY A 52 -0.88 4.75 1.59
CA GLY A 52 -1.01 5.95 0.77
C GLY A 52 -0.59 5.71 -0.68
N VAL A 53 0.47 4.93 -0.88
CA VAL A 53 0.92 4.57 -2.22
C VAL A 53 -0.14 3.75 -2.94
N ALA A 54 -0.72 2.76 -2.26
CA ALA A 54 -1.78 1.92 -2.85
C ALA A 54 -2.99 2.75 -3.26
N GLU A 55 -3.43 3.67 -2.40
CA GLU A 55 -4.56 4.53 -2.72
C GLU A 55 -4.25 5.47 -3.88
N ALA A 56 -3.07 6.09 -3.87
CA ALA A 56 -2.66 6.98 -4.95
C ALA A 56 -2.57 6.23 -6.28
N MET A 57 -2.05 5.01 -6.28
CA MET A 57 -1.98 4.19 -7.49
C MET A 57 -3.36 3.88 -8.03
N ARG A 58 -4.30 3.56 -7.14
CA ARG A 58 -5.69 3.32 -7.55
C ARG A 58 -6.29 4.55 -8.20
N LEU A 59 -6.07 5.72 -7.61
CA LEU A 59 -6.57 6.98 -8.16
C LEU A 59 -5.94 7.34 -9.49
N GLU A 60 -4.70 6.91 -9.73
CA GLU A 60 -4.01 7.15 -11.00
C GLU A 60 -4.33 6.10 -12.07
N GLY A 61 -5.20 5.17 -11.76
CA GLY A 61 -5.65 4.17 -12.74
C GLY A 61 -4.79 2.93 -12.84
N TYR A 62 -3.88 2.73 -11.91
CA TYR A 62 -3.10 1.49 -11.87
C TYR A 62 -4.02 0.31 -11.54
N THR A 63 -3.80 -0.81 -12.19
CA THR A 63 -4.56 -2.03 -11.92
C THR A 63 -3.80 -3.02 -11.05
N GLU A 64 -2.49 -2.92 -11.04
CA GLU A 64 -1.64 -3.79 -10.22
C GLU A 64 -0.45 -3.01 -9.70
N ALA A 65 0.17 -3.53 -8.65
CA ALA A 65 1.29 -2.89 -8.00
C ALA A 65 2.37 -3.91 -7.65
N ARG A 66 3.60 -3.42 -7.58
CA ARG A 66 4.71 -4.22 -7.08
C ARG A 66 4.58 -4.30 -5.55
N CYS A 67 4.54 -5.51 -5.03
CA CYS A 67 4.38 -5.75 -3.60
C CYS A 67 5.51 -6.62 -3.07
N ASP A 68 5.91 -6.34 -1.85
CA ASP A 68 6.77 -7.21 -1.05
C ASP A 68 5.85 -8.05 -0.18
N VAL A 69 5.68 -9.31 -0.54
CA VAL A 69 4.76 -10.21 0.15
C VAL A 69 5.55 -10.90 1.26
N TRP A 70 5.19 -10.54 2.48
CA TRP A 70 5.89 -11.00 3.67
C TRP A 70 5.06 -12.07 4.39
N ASP A 71 5.65 -13.26 4.55
CA ASP A 71 5.03 -14.34 5.28
C ASP A 71 5.30 -14.11 6.78
N CYS A 72 4.36 -13.47 7.44
CA CYS A 72 4.50 -13.09 8.84
C CYS A 72 3.20 -13.33 9.60
N THR A 73 3.35 -13.43 10.93
CA THR A 73 2.19 -13.52 11.82
C THR A 73 1.52 -12.15 11.96
N ASP A 74 0.30 -12.14 12.48
CA ASP A 74 -0.41 -10.89 12.76
C ASP A 74 0.38 -10.04 13.76
N GLU A 75 1.00 -10.67 14.74
CA GLU A 75 1.80 -9.96 15.74
C GLU A 75 3.03 -9.29 15.11
N GLN A 76 3.71 -9.99 14.21
CA GLN A 76 4.85 -9.43 13.51
C GLN A 76 4.43 -8.27 12.63
N ALA A 77 3.33 -8.44 11.90
CA ALA A 77 2.81 -7.40 11.03
C ALA A 77 2.40 -6.16 11.85
N ALA A 78 1.71 -6.37 12.97
CA ALA A 78 1.27 -5.26 13.83
C ALA A 78 2.45 -4.47 14.38
N ALA A 79 3.55 -5.14 14.72
CA ALA A 79 4.75 -4.47 15.21
C ALA A 79 5.45 -3.66 14.11
N TYR A 80 5.24 -4.02 12.86
CA TYR A 80 5.88 -3.38 11.71
C TYR A 80 5.02 -2.27 11.10
N LEU A 81 3.74 -2.22 11.43
CA LEU A 81 2.79 -1.32 10.76
C LEU A 81 3.27 0.14 10.78
N VAL A 82 3.26 0.73 9.57
CA VAL A 82 3.51 2.15 9.37
C VAL A 82 2.48 2.67 8.38
N ASP A 83 2.20 3.94 8.47
CA ASP A 83 1.20 4.58 7.59
C ASP A 83 1.73 4.86 6.19
#